data_af5147a8a14a0d975d614a7c3cb2772e
#
_entry.id   af5147a8a14a0d975d614a7c3cb2772e
#
_cell.length_a   1.000
_cell.length_b   1.000
_cell.length_c   1.000
_cell.angle_alpha   90.00
_cell.angle_beta   90.00
_cell.angle_gamma   90.00
#
_symmetry.space_group_name_H-M   'P 1'
#
loop_
_entity.id
_entity.type
_entity.pdbx_description
1 polymer ?
#
loop_
_entity_poly.entity_id
_entity_poly.type
_entity_poly.pdbx_seq_one_letter_code
_entity_poly.pdbx_strand_id
1 'polypeptide(L)'
;MKRLLIITYYWPPTGGSGVQRWVKFSKYLPEHGWQPVVYTPENPEQLVRDESLLSDIPACAEIIKRPILEPYSVWRKLTGGGSGEVNPVNAQQKSWKQRLALWVRGNCFIPDPRVGWVRPSVRFLKKYLAEHPVDAVVTTGPPQSVHLIGRGLRRALGLHWIADFRDPWTEMFYYKHLGLTRASDRRHHRLEQSVLDEADTVISVSPPVAADFQAKTKTPVVLITNGFDESDFPTEECGCGSAPAKPFTRVGSGVSEAQHDSGAGAAAGPQPFRLVHTGLFAADGNPLKLWDALAERCASDPAFRDRLQIRLAGKVDRAITDAIRARGLGANLIELGYLPHEQTVREQRAADILLLPLRQEPEYAKVLPGKIFEYLAARRPVLGIGQEDGAAAAVLRDAGAGEMFDWDKKDELLAFLDAPHPPTTGIEKYTRRALTAQLIQILP
;
A
#
# COMPACT_ATOMS: atom_id res chain seq x y z
N MET A 1 -2.45 -17.53 26.50
CA MET A 1 -1.89 -16.87 25.30
C MET A 1 -1.07 -15.67 25.76
N LYS A 2 0.11 -15.48 25.18
CA LYS A 2 0.87 -14.23 25.34
C LYS A 2 0.10 -13.08 24.70
N ARG A 3 0.26 -11.87 25.20
CA ARG A 3 -0.50 -10.68 24.74
C ARG A 3 0.43 -9.68 24.05
N LEU A 4 0.09 -9.30 22.82
CA LEU A 4 0.84 -8.32 22.02
C LEU A 4 0.03 -7.02 21.90
N LEU A 5 0.53 -5.92 22.49
CA LEU A 5 -0.05 -4.59 22.29
C LEU A 5 0.40 -4.02 20.94
N ILE A 6 -0.54 -3.79 20.05
CA ILE A 6 -0.34 -3.21 18.72
C ILE A 6 -0.84 -1.77 18.74
N ILE A 7 0.05 -0.80 18.64
CA ILE A 7 -0.28 0.63 18.60
C ILE A 7 -0.27 1.07 17.13
N THR A 8 -1.45 1.35 16.59
CA THR A 8 -1.64 1.75 15.20
C THR A 8 -2.64 2.89 15.09
N TYR A 9 -2.42 3.77 14.11
CA TYR A 9 -3.38 4.82 13.79
C TYR A 9 -4.49 4.31 12.85
N TYR A 10 -4.12 3.42 11.92
CA TYR A 10 -5.05 2.88 10.93
C TYR A 10 -5.54 1.49 11.34
N TRP A 11 -6.86 1.36 11.52
CA TRP A 11 -7.52 0.11 11.88
C TRP A 11 -8.92 0.06 11.24
N PRO A 12 -9.48 -1.14 10.92
CA PRO A 12 -10.83 -1.24 10.35
C PRO A 12 -11.89 -0.51 11.22
N PRO A 13 -12.88 0.12 10.59
CA PRO A 13 -13.27 0.06 9.17
C PRO A 13 -12.51 1.04 8.26
N THR A 14 -11.40 1.63 8.67
CA THR A 14 -10.53 2.40 7.77
C THR A 14 -9.95 1.46 6.73
N GLY A 15 -10.03 1.85 5.44
CA GLY A 15 -9.45 1.11 4.32
C GLY A 15 -8.06 1.62 3.91
N GLY A 16 -7.49 0.97 2.92
CA GLY A 16 -6.21 1.32 2.31
C GLY A 16 -5.02 0.46 2.80
N SER A 17 -3.90 0.58 2.09
CA SER A 17 -2.71 -0.26 2.30
C SER A 17 -2.12 -0.18 3.71
N GLY A 18 -2.31 0.95 4.39
CA GLY A 18 -1.81 1.16 5.75
C GLY A 18 -2.47 0.30 6.82
N VAL A 19 -3.67 -0.22 6.55
CA VAL A 19 -4.46 -1.02 7.49
C VAL A 19 -4.14 -2.50 7.36
N GLN A 20 -4.05 -3.02 6.13
CA GLN A 20 -3.98 -4.44 5.81
C GLN A 20 -2.86 -5.17 6.57
N ARG A 21 -1.67 -4.56 6.68
CA ARG A 21 -0.50 -5.21 7.29
C ARG A 21 -0.79 -5.75 8.69
N TRP A 22 -1.27 -4.90 9.59
CA TRP A 22 -1.45 -5.31 10.99
C TRP A 22 -2.79 -6.01 11.25
N VAL A 23 -3.80 -5.78 10.43
CA VAL A 23 -5.02 -6.61 10.47
C VAL A 23 -4.68 -8.06 10.11
N LYS A 24 -3.93 -8.26 9.02
CA LYS A 24 -3.54 -9.61 8.58
C LYS A 24 -2.55 -10.28 9.53
N PHE A 25 -1.59 -9.55 10.13
CA PHE A 25 -0.78 -10.11 11.21
C PHE A 25 -1.65 -10.51 12.41
N SER A 26 -2.59 -9.66 12.81
CA SER A 26 -3.51 -9.98 13.92
C SER A 26 -4.35 -11.23 13.64
N LYS A 27 -4.74 -11.49 12.40
CA LYS A 27 -5.46 -12.68 11.97
C LYS A 27 -4.69 -13.97 12.28
N TYR A 28 -3.38 -13.98 12.06
CA TYR A 28 -2.53 -15.17 12.20
C TYR A 28 -1.79 -15.28 13.54
N LEU A 29 -1.71 -14.22 14.37
CA LEU A 29 -1.09 -14.25 15.69
C LEU A 29 -1.65 -15.35 16.62
N PRO A 30 -2.99 -15.62 16.65
CA PRO A 30 -3.54 -16.67 17.51
C PRO A 30 -3.03 -18.07 17.18
N GLU A 31 -2.68 -18.37 15.94
CA GLU A 31 -2.11 -19.65 15.52
C GLU A 31 -0.76 -19.93 16.19
N HIS A 32 -0.08 -18.86 16.64
CA HIS A 32 1.19 -18.91 17.33
C HIS A 32 1.08 -18.64 18.85
N GLY A 33 -0.14 -18.70 19.41
CA GLY A 33 -0.36 -18.51 20.83
C GLY A 33 -0.32 -17.06 21.32
N TRP A 34 -0.46 -16.07 20.41
CA TRP A 34 -0.49 -14.66 20.75
C TRP A 34 -1.89 -14.06 20.59
N GLN A 35 -2.33 -13.30 21.59
CA GLN A 35 -3.55 -12.51 21.55
C GLN A 35 -3.22 -11.08 21.14
N PRO A 36 -3.80 -10.55 20.03
CA PRO A 36 -3.65 -9.14 19.66
C PRO A 36 -4.49 -8.25 20.59
N VAL A 37 -3.84 -7.22 21.13
CA VAL A 37 -4.47 -6.11 21.86
C VAL A 37 -4.19 -4.85 21.08
N VAL A 38 -5.20 -4.27 20.44
CA VAL A 38 -5.01 -3.16 19.48
C VAL A 38 -5.41 -1.85 20.12
N TYR A 39 -4.48 -0.90 20.16
CA TYR A 39 -4.73 0.48 20.57
C TYR A 39 -4.77 1.40 19.36
N THR A 40 -5.91 2.05 19.13
CA THR A 40 -6.18 2.86 17.94
C THR A 40 -7.05 4.08 18.28
N PRO A 41 -7.02 5.18 17.47
CA PRO A 41 -7.97 6.27 17.66
C PRO A 41 -9.42 5.83 17.42
N GLU A 42 -10.34 6.43 18.18
CA GLU A 42 -11.78 6.23 18.01
C GLU A 42 -12.33 6.98 16.78
N ASN A 43 -11.76 8.15 16.52
CA ASN A 43 -12.20 9.09 15.48
C ASN A 43 -11.04 9.47 14.54
N PRO A 44 -10.39 8.49 13.85
CA PRO A 44 -9.30 8.80 12.94
C PRO A 44 -9.82 9.56 11.72
N GLU A 45 -8.95 10.38 11.11
CA GLU A 45 -9.23 10.93 9.80
C GLU A 45 -9.22 9.80 8.76
N GLN A 46 -10.40 9.44 8.25
CA GLN A 46 -10.58 8.35 7.29
C GLN A 46 -10.70 8.91 5.88
N LEU A 47 -9.80 8.48 5.00
CA LEU A 47 -9.85 8.82 3.57
C LEU A 47 -10.70 7.81 2.78
N VAL A 48 -10.69 6.55 3.21
CA VAL A 48 -11.40 5.43 2.59
C VAL A 48 -11.96 4.55 3.71
N ARG A 49 -13.16 4.02 3.51
CA ARG A 49 -13.79 3.06 4.42
C ARG A 49 -13.90 1.70 3.72
N ASP A 50 -13.48 0.65 4.41
CA ASP A 50 -13.54 -0.73 3.92
C ASP A 50 -13.97 -1.65 5.07
N GLU A 51 -15.19 -2.12 5.01
CA GLU A 51 -15.77 -2.99 6.04
C GLU A 51 -15.39 -4.46 5.84
N SER A 52 -14.89 -4.84 4.66
CA SER A 52 -14.49 -6.22 4.39
C SER A 52 -13.36 -6.69 5.30
N LEU A 53 -12.48 -5.77 5.72
CA LEU A 53 -11.37 -6.05 6.63
C LEU A 53 -11.82 -6.38 8.07
N LEU A 54 -13.08 -6.14 8.44
CA LEU A 54 -13.60 -6.51 9.76
C LEU A 54 -13.63 -8.03 9.96
N SER A 55 -13.84 -8.80 8.90
CA SER A 55 -13.87 -10.27 8.95
C SER A 55 -12.50 -10.89 9.25
N ASP A 56 -11.40 -10.15 9.04
CA ASP A 56 -10.04 -10.60 9.33
C ASP A 56 -9.61 -10.38 10.79
N ILE A 57 -10.43 -9.68 11.58
CA ILE A 57 -10.14 -9.45 12.99
C ILE A 57 -10.48 -10.72 13.78
N PRO A 58 -9.50 -11.37 14.44
CA PRO A 58 -9.79 -12.59 15.19
C PRO A 58 -10.69 -12.30 16.39
N ALA A 59 -11.58 -13.24 16.72
CA ALA A 59 -12.53 -13.09 17.81
C ALA A 59 -11.89 -12.86 19.18
N CYS A 60 -10.65 -13.31 19.39
CA CYS A 60 -9.86 -13.09 20.61
C CYS A 60 -9.19 -11.71 20.66
N ALA A 61 -9.27 -10.89 19.61
CA ALA A 61 -8.65 -9.58 19.60
C ALA A 61 -9.36 -8.62 20.56
N GLU A 62 -8.57 -7.91 21.36
CA GLU A 62 -9.06 -6.82 22.19
C GLU A 62 -8.80 -5.49 21.50
N ILE A 63 -9.82 -4.65 21.31
CA ILE A 63 -9.71 -3.37 20.60
C ILE A 63 -9.97 -2.22 21.58
N ILE A 64 -8.96 -1.42 21.83
CA ILE A 64 -8.98 -0.25 22.70
C ILE A 64 -9.02 1.01 21.84
N LYS A 65 -10.16 1.71 21.84
CA LYS A 65 -10.34 2.95 21.09
C LYS A 65 -10.31 4.16 22.02
N ARG A 66 -9.59 5.20 21.63
CA ARG A 66 -9.54 6.46 22.39
C ARG A 66 -9.64 7.66 21.46
N PRO A 67 -10.36 8.72 21.86
CA PRO A 67 -10.45 9.92 21.04
C PRO A 67 -9.07 10.57 20.85
N ILE A 68 -8.87 11.12 19.64
CA ILE A 68 -7.71 11.91 19.29
C ILE A 68 -8.15 13.32 18.88
N LEU A 69 -7.33 14.33 19.27
CA LEU A 69 -7.47 15.67 18.78
C LEU A 69 -6.55 15.85 17.56
N GLU A 70 -7.17 16.03 16.39
CA GLU A 70 -6.43 16.27 15.15
C GLU A 70 -6.51 17.75 14.74
N PRO A 71 -5.36 18.41 14.52
CA PRO A 71 -5.31 19.82 14.11
C PRO A 71 -6.06 20.10 12.80
N TYR A 72 -6.09 19.13 11.89
CA TYR A 72 -6.81 19.27 10.61
C TYR A 72 -8.32 19.38 10.75
N SER A 73 -8.91 18.71 11.71
CA SER A 73 -10.36 18.82 11.99
C SER A 73 -10.72 20.23 12.46
N VAL A 74 -9.85 20.84 13.25
CA VAL A 74 -9.99 22.23 13.73
C VAL A 74 -9.73 23.20 12.57
N TRP A 75 -8.69 22.98 11.79
CA TRP A 75 -8.35 23.82 10.63
C TRP A 75 -9.47 23.82 9.58
N ARG A 76 -10.03 22.66 9.25
CA ARG A 76 -11.13 22.53 8.30
C ARG A 76 -12.39 23.27 8.77
N LYS A 77 -12.72 23.21 10.06
CA LYS A 77 -13.82 23.99 10.65
C LYS A 77 -13.60 25.49 10.55
N LEU A 78 -12.34 25.96 10.68
CA LEU A 78 -11.97 27.38 10.63
C LEU A 78 -11.85 27.93 9.20
N THR A 79 -11.53 27.10 8.21
CA THR A 79 -11.25 27.54 6.83
C THR A 79 -12.40 27.28 5.84
N GLY A 80 -13.57 26.80 6.31
CA GLY A 80 -14.75 26.62 5.46
C GLY A 80 -14.68 25.46 4.46
N GLY A 81 -13.89 24.44 4.75
CA GLY A 81 -14.04 23.09 4.20
C GLY A 81 -13.78 22.91 2.71
N GLY A 82 -12.57 22.76 2.30
CA GLY A 82 -12.24 21.99 1.08
C GLY A 82 -11.76 20.60 1.48
N SER A 83 -12.22 19.56 0.82
CA SER A 83 -11.85 18.15 1.06
C SER A 83 -10.42 17.79 0.58
N GLY A 84 -9.47 18.72 0.70
CA GLY A 84 -8.10 18.54 0.26
C GLY A 84 -7.17 18.35 1.46
N GLU A 85 -6.76 17.12 1.73
CA GLU A 85 -5.49 16.93 2.42
C GLU A 85 -4.43 17.80 1.76
N VAL A 86 -3.72 18.59 2.56
CA VAL A 86 -2.51 19.27 2.08
C VAL A 86 -1.45 18.19 1.91
N ASN A 87 -1.57 17.45 0.78
CA ASN A 87 -0.65 16.37 0.47
C ASN A 87 0.70 16.99 0.07
N PRO A 88 1.81 16.69 0.77
CA PRO A 88 3.13 17.19 0.41
C PRO A 88 3.58 16.73 -0.99
N VAL A 89 2.99 15.67 -1.51
CA VAL A 89 3.34 15.05 -2.80
C VAL A 89 3.09 15.96 -4.02
N ASN A 90 2.06 16.83 -3.98
CA ASN A 90 1.74 17.72 -5.12
C ASN A 90 2.28 19.13 -4.89
N ALA A 91 3.58 19.25 -4.62
CA ALA A 91 4.20 20.50 -4.18
C ALA A 91 4.31 21.59 -5.27
N GLN A 92 4.30 21.24 -6.54
CA GLN A 92 4.68 22.15 -7.62
C GLN A 92 3.64 23.21 -8.02
N GLN A 93 2.37 23.09 -7.61
CA GLN A 93 1.31 24.06 -7.94
C GLN A 93 0.59 24.64 -6.71
N LYS A 94 1.26 24.80 -5.57
CA LYS A 94 0.59 25.20 -4.32
C LYS A 94 0.46 26.71 -4.18
N SER A 95 -0.76 27.14 -3.79
CA SER A 95 -1.02 28.51 -3.36
C SER A 95 -0.17 28.84 -2.11
N TRP A 96 0.07 30.13 -1.85
CA TRP A 96 0.82 30.57 -0.67
C TRP A 96 0.22 30.06 0.65
N LYS A 97 -1.12 29.92 0.73
CA LYS A 97 -1.84 29.35 1.89
C LYS A 97 -1.49 27.88 2.11
N GLN A 98 -1.40 27.10 1.04
CA GLN A 98 -0.99 25.68 1.10
C GLN A 98 0.48 25.53 1.48
N ARG A 99 1.36 26.43 1.01
CA ARG A 99 2.78 26.45 1.41
C ARG A 99 2.92 26.78 2.90
N LEU A 100 2.17 27.76 3.40
CA LEU A 100 2.15 28.08 4.83
C LEU A 100 1.63 26.92 5.67
N ALA A 101 0.54 26.25 5.23
CA ALA A 101 0.01 25.08 5.92
C ALA A 101 1.01 23.94 6.00
N LEU A 102 1.77 23.68 4.92
CA LEU A 102 2.84 22.67 4.92
C LEU A 102 3.98 23.07 5.85
N TRP A 103 4.37 24.34 5.84
CA TRP A 103 5.40 24.85 6.74
C TRP A 103 4.98 24.68 8.22
N VAL A 104 3.76 25.07 8.57
CA VAL A 104 3.20 24.85 9.92
C VAL A 104 3.18 23.36 10.26
N ARG A 105 2.72 22.51 9.34
CA ARG A 105 2.71 21.05 9.53
C ARG A 105 4.09 20.50 9.87
N GLY A 106 5.11 20.87 9.07
CA GLY A 106 6.47 20.33 9.24
C GLY A 106 7.22 20.92 10.43
N ASN A 107 6.93 22.17 10.82
CA ASN A 107 7.73 22.87 11.82
C ASN A 107 7.08 22.95 13.21
N CYS A 108 5.74 22.94 13.29
CA CYS A 108 5.02 23.03 14.56
C CYS A 108 4.53 21.66 15.07
N PHE A 109 4.24 20.72 14.17
CA PHE A 109 3.74 19.40 14.50
C PHE A 109 4.79 18.32 14.19
N ILE A 110 5.73 18.13 15.09
CA ILE A 110 6.84 17.18 14.92
C ILE A 110 6.65 15.96 15.85
N PRO A 111 6.60 14.75 15.30
CA PRO A 111 6.97 14.33 13.92
C PRO A 111 5.87 14.51 12.88
N ASP A 112 4.63 14.58 13.29
CA ASP A 112 3.44 14.67 12.43
C ASP A 112 2.26 15.28 13.22
N PRO A 113 1.13 15.61 12.57
CA PRO A 113 -0.02 16.23 13.22
C PRO A 113 -0.65 15.45 14.37
N ARG A 114 -0.30 14.16 14.52
CA ARG A 114 -0.82 13.27 15.58
C ARG A 114 0.05 13.33 16.85
N VAL A 115 1.06 14.19 16.91
CA VAL A 115 1.95 14.33 18.07
C VAL A 115 1.20 14.62 19.39
N GLY A 116 0.07 15.30 19.32
CA GLY A 116 -0.81 15.55 20.47
C GLY A 116 -1.40 14.28 21.11
N TRP A 117 -1.45 13.17 20.36
CA TRP A 117 -1.91 11.87 20.84
C TRP A 117 -0.92 11.15 21.75
N VAL A 118 0.38 11.47 21.65
CA VAL A 118 1.46 10.74 22.32
C VAL A 118 1.31 10.76 23.85
N ARG A 119 1.30 11.93 24.46
CA ARG A 119 1.26 12.05 25.93
C ARG A 119 0.00 11.49 26.57
N PRO A 120 -1.23 11.76 26.04
CA PRO A 120 -2.46 11.15 26.56
C PRO A 120 -2.44 9.63 26.45
N SER A 121 -1.95 9.08 25.34
CA SER A 121 -1.86 7.63 25.12
C SER A 121 -0.90 6.96 26.11
N VAL A 122 0.30 7.50 26.29
CA VAL A 122 1.26 6.94 27.25
C VAL A 122 0.66 6.96 28.67
N ARG A 123 0.00 8.06 29.07
CA ARG A 123 -0.63 8.17 30.39
C ARG A 123 -1.75 7.15 30.58
N PHE A 124 -2.59 6.99 29.58
CA PHE A 124 -3.69 6.03 29.61
C PHE A 124 -3.18 4.58 29.64
N LEU A 125 -2.29 4.23 28.70
CA LEU A 125 -1.75 2.88 28.58
C LEU A 125 -0.94 2.45 29.80
N LYS A 126 -0.22 3.36 30.45
CA LYS A 126 0.44 3.05 31.74
C LYS A 126 -0.54 2.55 32.81
N LYS A 127 -1.70 3.17 32.92
CA LYS A 127 -2.73 2.73 33.88
C LYS A 127 -3.37 1.42 33.44
N TYR A 128 -3.75 1.34 32.17
CA TYR A 128 -4.38 0.16 31.60
C TYR A 128 -3.49 -1.09 31.75
N LEU A 129 -2.20 -0.98 31.40
CA LEU A 129 -1.25 -2.09 31.44
C LEU A 129 -0.86 -2.53 32.86
N ALA A 130 -1.11 -1.73 33.88
CA ALA A 130 -0.94 -2.13 35.28
C ALA A 130 -2.00 -3.18 35.70
N GLU A 131 -3.21 -3.11 35.11
CA GLU A 131 -4.31 -4.04 35.37
C GLU A 131 -4.38 -5.15 34.30
N HIS A 132 -3.93 -4.85 33.08
CA HIS A 132 -3.98 -5.73 31.91
C HIS A 132 -2.59 -5.87 31.26
N PRO A 133 -1.65 -6.61 31.87
CA PRO A 133 -0.29 -6.70 31.38
C PRO A 133 -0.21 -7.33 29.97
N VAL A 134 0.80 -6.93 29.22
CA VAL A 134 1.15 -7.47 27.90
C VAL A 134 2.61 -7.91 27.87
N ASP A 135 2.94 -8.89 27.04
CA ASP A 135 4.28 -9.46 26.93
C ASP A 135 5.19 -8.61 26.03
N ALA A 136 4.62 -7.95 25.02
CA ALA A 136 5.35 -7.08 24.11
C ALA A 136 4.47 -5.95 23.56
N VAL A 137 5.14 -4.93 23.04
CA VAL A 137 4.52 -3.78 22.37
C VAL A 137 5.07 -3.67 20.96
N VAL A 138 4.19 -3.48 19.98
CA VAL A 138 4.56 -3.08 18.61
C VAL A 138 3.94 -1.74 18.29
N THR A 139 4.71 -0.87 17.66
CA THR A 139 4.21 0.38 17.09
C THR A 139 4.43 0.39 15.60
N THR A 140 3.42 0.74 14.79
CA THR A 140 3.51 0.73 13.32
C THR A 140 3.26 2.11 12.72
N GLY A 141 4.26 2.68 12.10
CA GLY A 141 4.24 3.98 11.42
C GLY A 141 4.28 3.87 9.89
N PRO A 142 3.81 4.89 9.13
CA PRO A 142 3.29 6.17 9.60
C PRO A 142 1.87 6.08 10.19
N PRO A 143 1.45 7.07 11.01
CA PRO A 143 2.16 8.28 11.42
C PRO A 143 3.30 7.97 12.42
N GLN A 144 4.39 8.74 12.37
CA GLN A 144 5.59 8.46 13.18
C GLN A 144 5.38 8.74 14.68
N SER A 145 4.34 9.52 15.02
CA SER A 145 3.94 9.77 16.41
C SER A 145 3.64 8.48 17.18
N VAL A 146 3.22 7.38 16.53
CA VAL A 146 2.95 6.10 17.20
C VAL A 146 4.22 5.54 17.87
N HIS A 147 5.39 5.71 17.23
CA HIS A 147 6.65 5.23 17.77
C HIS A 147 7.03 5.98 19.06
N LEU A 148 6.64 7.26 19.19
CA LEU A 148 6.86 8.01 20.41
C LEU A 148 5.98 7.52 21.56
N ILE A 149 4.83 6.90 21.28
CA ILE A 149 4.02 6.23 22.30
C ILE A 149 4.76 4.96 22.79
N GLY A 150 5.23 4.11 21.87
CA GLY A 150 6.03 2.92 22.22
C GLY A 150 7.27 3.26 23.04
N ARG A 151 8.04 4.25 22.60
CA ARG A 151 9.20 4.77 23.35
C ARG A 151 8.81 5.22 24.76
N GLY A 152 7.68 5.94 24.90
CA GLY A 152 7.18 6.38 26.18
C GLY A 152 6.83 5.23 27.12
N LEU A 153 6.24 4.16 26.61
CA LEU A 153 5.92 2.95 27.37
C LEU A 153 7.20 2.16 27.74
N ARG A 154 8.13 2.01 26.80
CA ARG A 154 9.44 1.37 27.03
C ARG A 154 10.18 2.05 28.18
N ARG A 155 10.28 3.37 28.17
CA ARG A 155 10.93 4.16 29.22
C ARG A 155 10.22 4.07 30.59
N ALA A 156 8.88 3.98 30.57
CA ALA A 156 8.08 4.03 31.79
C ALA A 156 7.86 2.68 32.46
N LEU A 157 7.82 1.59 31.68
CA LEU A 157 7.40 0.24 32.12
C LEU A 157 8.45 -0.84 31.81
N GLY A 158 9.50 -0.53 31.04
CA GLY A 158 10.51 -1.50 30.63
C GLY A 158 10.02 -2.59 29.65
N LEU A 159 8.88 -2.37 29.00
CA LEU A 159 8.27 -3.36 28.11
C LEU A 159 9.15 -3.62 26.87
N HIS A 160 9.18 -4.84 26.40
CA HIS A 160 9.79 -5.20 25.11
C HIS A 160 9.05 -4.49 23.98
N TRP A 161 9.77 -3.67 23.21
CA TRP A 161 9.18 -2.80 22.22
C TRP A 161 9.80 -3.00 20.81
N ILE A 162 8.93 -3.23 19.83
CA ILE A 162 9.27 -3.36 18.42
C ILE A 162 8.73 -2.15 17.66
N ALA A 163 9.59 -1.49 16.88
CA ALA A 163 9.21 -0.37 16.04
C ALA A 163 9.10 -0.81 14.56
N ASP A 164 7.88 -0.91 14.02
CA ASP A 164 7.59 -1.31 12.64
C ASP A 164 7.51 -0.09 11.73
N PHE A 165 8.59 0.18 10.99
CA PHE A 165 8.68 1.24 10.00
C PHE A 165 8.23 0.71 8.63
N ARG A 166 7.00 1.05 8.25
CA ARG A 166 6.48 0.74 6.90
C ARG A 166 7.08 1.69 5.84
N ASP A 167 7.50 2.87 6.28
CA ASP A 167 8.16 3.88 5.48
C ASP A 167 9.32 4.49 6.29
N PRO A 168 10.41 4.93 5.64
CA PRO A 168 11.45 5.68 6.32
C PRO A 168 10.88 7.02 6.82
N TRP A 169 11.44 7.57 7.89
CA TRP A 169 10.93 8.80 8.48
C TRP A 169 11.51 10.05 7.80
N THR A 170 12.81 10.25 7.95
CA THR A 170 13.50 11.46 7.42
C THR A 170 13.93 11.29 5.95
N GLU A 171 13.94 10.09 5.42
CA GLU A 171 14.32 9.78 4.04
C GLU A 171 13.12 9.57 3.11
N MET A 172 11.90 9.90 3.56
CA MET A 172 10.74 9.88 2.67
C MET A 172 10.88 10.92 1.55
N PHE A 173 10.55 10.53 0.32
CA PHE A 173 10.66 11.38 -0.86
C PHE A 173 9.98 12.76 -0.70
N TYR A 174 8.89 12.85 0.05
CA TYR A 174 8.20 14.11 0.32
C TYR A 174 8.82 14.94 1.45
N TYR A 175 9.76 14.39 2.23
CA TYR A 175 10.35 15.08 3.40
C TYR A 175 11.00 16.40 3.01
N LYS A 176 11.73 16.42 1.88
CA LYS A 176 12.35 17.62 1.31
C LYS A 176 11.34 18.75 0.96
N HIS A 177 10.06 18.39 0.78
CA HIS A 177 9.00 19.34 0.41
C HIS A 177 8.24 19.92 1.63
N LEU A 178 8.59 19.53 2.85
CA LEU A 178 7.96 20.06 4.08
C LEU A 178 8.39 21.48 4.42
N GLY A 179 9.44 22.02 3.81
CA GLY A 179 9.94 23.36 4.09
C GLY A 179 10.44 23.53 5.52
N LEU A 180 11.18 22.56 6.03
CA LEU A 180 11.65 22.51 7.40
C LEU A 180 12.70 23.57 7.69
N THR A 181 12.62 24.15 8.88
CA THR A 181 13.75 24.91 9.46
C THR A 181 14.86 23.96 9.90
N ARG A 182 16.11 24.44 9.99
CA ARG A 182 17.23 23.63 10.51
C ARG A 182 16.99 23.07 11.92
N ALA A 183 16.21 23.78 12.75
CA ALA A 183 15.87 23.32 14.09
C ALA A 183 14.85 22.18 14.06
N SER A 184 13.82 22.29 13.21
CA SER A 184 12.79 21.26 13.02
C SER A 184 13.38 20.01 12.39
N ASP A 185 14.22 20.16 11.37
CA ASP A 185 14.93 19.06 10.71
C ASP A 185 15.80 18.28 11.72
N ARG A 186 16.66 18.98 12.50
CA ARG A 186 17.44 18.36 13.58
C ARG A 186 16.57 17.66 14.62
N ARG A 187 15.35 18.15 14.86
CA ARG A 187 14.42 17.52 15.81
C ARG A 187 13.84 16.23 15.23
N HIS A 188 13.47 16.21 13.96
CA HIS A 188 13.02 14.97 13.27
C HIS A 188 14.10 13.89 13.32
N HIS A 189 15.32 14.20 12.92
CA HIS A 189 16.45 13.28 12.95
C HIS A 189 16.73 12.74 14.37
N ARG A 190 16.72 13.62 15.39
CA ARG A 190 16.87 13.18 16.78
C ARG A 190 15.76 12.27 17.26
N LEU A 191 14.52 12.50 16.83
CA LEU A 191 13.40 11.66 17.20
C LEU A 191 13.48 10.32 16.50
N GLU A 192 13.77 10.28 15.21
CA GLU A 192 14.01 9.04 14.46
C GLU A 192 15.14 8.24 15.12
N GLN A 193 16.30 8.84 15.34
CA GLN A 193 17.44 8.20 16.00
C GLN A 193 17.06 7.63 17.36
N SER A 194 16.30 8.37 18.18
CA SER A 194 15.88 7.88 19.49
C SER A 194 14.91 6.70 19.43
N VAL A 195 14.14 6.55 18.36
CA VAL A 195 13.29 5.38 18.13
C VAL A 195 14.13 4.19 17.71
N LEU A 196 15.07 4.40 16.79
CA LEU A 196 15.99 3.36 16.33
C LEU A 196 16.86 2.80 17.46
N ASP A 197 17.35 3.66 18.38
CA ASP A 197 18.26 3.25 19.44
C ASP A 197 17.56 2.68 20.68
N GLU A 198 16.30 3.04 20.94
CA GLU A 198 15.59 2.64 22.16
C GLU A 198 14.61 1.47 21.95
N ALA A 199 14.27 1.12 20.72
CA ALA A 199 13.53 -0.10 20.42
C ALA A 199 14.40 -1.34 20.70
N ASP A 200 13.77 -2.45 21.08
CA ASP A 200 14.48 -3.74 21.22
C ASP A 200 14.70 -4.37 19.83
N THR A 201 13.80 -4.08 18.88
CA THR A 201 13.92 -4.47 17.47
C THR A 201 13.25 -3.43 16.58
N VAL A 202 13.85 -3.16 15.44
CA VAL A 202 13.27 -2.33 14.37
C VAL A 202 12.87 -3.24 13.22
N ILE A 203 11.65 -3.09 12.70
CA ILE A 203 11.21 -3.76 11.48
C ILE A 203 11.23 -2.76 10.33
N SER A 204 11.75 -3.19 9.19
CA SER A 204 11.64 -2.49 7.91
C SER A 204 10.96 -3.37 6.87
N VAL A 205 10.25 -2.75 5.92
CA VAL A 205 9.53 -3.47 4.86
C VAL A 205 10.33 -3.61 3.56
N SER A 206 11.48 -2.95 3.47
CA SER A 206 12.31 -2.90 2.25
C SER A 206 13.79 -3.16 2.60
N PRO A 207 14.51 -4.00 1.81
CA PRO A 207 15.91 -4.32 2.08
C PRO A 207 16.83 -3.09 2.11
N PRO A 208 16.77 -2.14 1.15
CA PRO A 208 17.62 -0.96 1.21
C PRO A 208 17.34 -0.08 2.44
N VAL A 209 16.07 0.09 2.83
CA VAL A 209 15.70 0.85 4.03
C VAL A 209 16.15 0.15 5.31
N ALA A 210 16.11 -1.19 5.34
CA ALA A 210 16.64 -1.96 6.47
C ALA A 210 18.15 -1.74 6.63
N ALA A 211 18.89 -1.75 5.52
CA ALA A 211 20.33 -1.46 5.52
C ALA A 211 20.65 -0.03 5.98
N ASP A 212 19.88 0.95 5.50
CA ASP A 212 20.02 2.35 5.92
C ASP A 212 19.78 2.53 7.43
N PHE A 213 18.76 1.87 7.98
CA PHE A 213 18.50 1.91 9.42
C PHE A 213 19.59 1.19 10.21
N GLN A 214 20.02 -0.01 9.77
CA GLN A 214 21.07 -0.75 10.46
C GLN A 214 22.40 0.04 10.51
N ALA A 215 22.69 0.84 9.48
CA ALA A 215 23.85 1.73 9.49
C ALA A 215 23.75 2.88 10.53
N LYS A 216 22.54 3.22 10.97
CA LYS A 216 22.28 4.30 11.93
C LYS A 216 22.24 3.84 13.38
N THR A 217 22.03 2.53 13.66
CA THR A 217 21.81 2.03 15.02
C THR A 217 22.47 0.68 15.27
N LYS A 218 22.69 0.37 16.56
CA LYS A 218 23.11 -0.96 17.02
C LYS A 218 21.94 -1.90 17.31
N THR A 219 20.73 -1.38 17.37
CA THR A 219 19.50 -2.17 17.53
C THR A 219 19.33 -3.09 16.33
N PRO A 220 18.95 -4.37 16.52
CA PRO A 220 18.67 -5.27 15.41
C PRO A 220 17.58 -4.70 14.49
N VAL A 221 17.89 -4.62 13.18
CA VAL A 221 16.91 -4.25 12.15
C VAL A 221 16.54 -5.50 11.35
N VAL A 222 15.27 -5.88 11.41
CA VAL A 222 14.75 -7.09 10.78
C VAL A 222 13.91 -6.72 9.57
N LEU A 223 14.15 -7.40 8.46
CA LEU A 223 13.35 -7.24 7.24
C LEU A 223 12.10 -8.13 7.35
N ILE A 224 10.92 -7.52 7.47
CA ILE A 224 9.63 -8.20 7.30
C ILE A 224 8.83 -7.39 6.30
N THR A 225 8.81 -7.82 5.05
CA THR A 225 8.17 -7.10 3.94
C THR A 225 6.65 -6.98 4.12
N ASN A 226 6.00 -6.21 3.27
CA ASN A 226 4.57 -6.40 3.03
C ASN A 226 4.37 -7.75 2.33
N GLY A 227 3.12 -8.18 2.22
CA GLY A 227 2.80 -9.46 1.62
C GLY A 227 1.32 -9.53 1.24
N PHE A 228 0.88 -10.69 0.81
CA PHE A 228 -0.50 -10.98 0.46
C PHE A 228 -1.10 -12.03 1.42
N ASP A 229 -2.42 -12.04 1.52
CA ASP A 229 -3.15 -13.09 2.23
C ASP A 229 -3.63 -14.13 1.21
N GLU A 230 -3.29 -15.39 1.43
CA GLU A 230 -3.69 -16.50 0.56
C GLU A 230 -5.21 -16.64 0.50
N SER A 231 -5.92 -16.29 1.58
CA SER A 231 -7.38 -16.35 1.61
C SER A 231 -8.06 -15.33 0.67
N ASP A 232 -7.35 -14.25 0.28
CA ASP A 232 -7.85 -13.27 -0.68
C ASP A 232 -7.74 -13.80 -2.13
N PHE A 233 -6.94 -14.85 -2.36
CA PHE A 233 -6.67 -15.47 -3.66
C PHE A 233 -7.02 -16.96 -3.64
N PRO A 234 -8.27 -17.36 -3.43
CA PRO A 234 -8.63 -18.76 -3.37
C PRO A 234 -8.22 -19.47 -4.67
N THR A 235 -7.49 -20.57 -4.53
CA THR A 235 -7.26 -21.50 -5.64
C THR A 235 -8.62 -22.08 -5.98
N GLU A 236 -9.14 -21.82 -7.18
CA GLU A 236 -10.23 -22.62 -7.70
C GLU A 236 -9.71 -24.04 -7.77
N GLU A 237 -10.21 -24.92 -6.90
CA GLU A 237 -10.05 -26.35 -7.10
C GLU A 237 -10.58 -26.67 -8.48
N CYS A 238 -9.76 -27.31 -9.29
CA CYS A 238 -9.99 -27.66 -10.67
C CYS A 238 -11.22 -28.61 -10.76
N GLY A 239 -12.37 -28.00 -10.83
CA GLY A 239 -13.62 -28.67 -11.19
C GLY A 239 -14.16 -28.04 -12.46
N CYS A 240 -13.82 -28.62 -13.59
CA CYS A 240 -14.36 -28.35 -14.93
C CYS A 240 -14.04 -27.01 -15.59
N GLY A 241 -13.26 -27.11 -16.67
CA GLY A 241 -13.35 -26.29 -17.87
C GLY A 241 -13.28 -24.77 -17.66
N SER A 242 -12.20 -24.18 -18.11
CA SER A 242 -12.02 -22.74 -18.27
C SER A 242 -13.23 -22.10 -19.00
N ALA A 243 -14.23 -21.66 -18.24
CA ALA A 243 -15.20 -20.72 -18.74
C ALA A 243 -14.65 -19.31 -18.50
N PRO A 244 -14.48 -18.46 -19.51
CA PRO A 244 -14.05 -17.09 -19.33
C PRO A 244 -15.08 -16.35 -18.50
N ALA A 245 -14.62 -15.57 -17.52
CA ALA A 245 -15.46 -14.69 -16.70
C ALA A 245 -16.36 -13.84 -17.62
N LYS A 246 -17.67 -13.89 -17.39
CA LYS A 246 -18.65 -13.08 -18.15
C LYS A 246 -18.30 -11.58 -18.02
N PRO A 247 -18.39 -10.83 -19.11
CA PRO A 247 -18.14 -9.39 -19.07
C PRO A 247 -19.15 -8.69 -18.17
N PHE A 248 -18.66 -7.82 -17.30
CA PHE A 248 -19.47 -6.98 -16.42
C PHE A 248 -20.13 -5.88 -17.26
N THR A 249 -21.43 -5.95 -17.45
CA THR A 249 -22.22 -4.87 -18.05
C THR A 249 -22.35 -3.71 -17.06
N ARG A 250 -22.11 -2.51 -17.55
CA ARG A 250 -22.28 -1.22 -16.88
C ARG A 250 -23.67 -1.15 -16.26
N VAL A 251 -23.77 -0.93 -14.94
CA VAL A 251 -25.04 -0.61 -14.30
C VAL A 251 -25.38 0.85 -14.64
N GLY A 252 -26.13 1.01 -15.73
CA GLY A 252 -26.94 2.19 -15.98
C GLY A 252 -28.30 1.95 -15.35
N SER A 253 -28.79 2.93 -14.61
CA SER A 253 -30.15 2.96 -14.04
C SER A 253 -31.24 2.64 -15.09
N GLY A 254 -31.97 1.54 -14.91
CA GLY A 254 -33.11 1.21 -15.76
C GLY A 254 -33.52 -0.24 -15.61
N VAL A 255 -34.59 -0.45 -14.87
CA VAL A 255 -35.29 -1.73 -14.69
C VAL A 255 -35.81 -2.26 -16.03
N SER A 256 -35.52 -3.52 -16.37
CA SER A 256 -36.49 -4.35 -17.12
C SER A 256 -36.04 -5.81 -17.23
N GLU A 257 -37.00 -6.66 -17.23
CA GLU A 257 -37.10 -8.07 -16.94
C GLU A 257 -36.34 -9.04 -17.86
N ALA A 258 -36.16 -10.23 -17.26
CA ALA A 258 -35.56 -11.40 -17.85
C ALA A 258 -36.36 -11.95 -19.08
N GLN A 259 -35.65 -12.44 -20.08
CA GLN A 259 -36.11 -13.55 -20.92
C GLN A 259 -34.95 -14.50 -21.19
N HIS A 260 -35.18 -15.76 -20.83
CA HIS A 260 -34.42 -16.95 -21.27
C HIS A 260 -34.49 -17.03 -22.78
N ASP A 261 -33.36 -17.18 -23.43
CA ASP A 261 -33.33 -17.88 -24.71
C ASP A 261 -32.05 -18.73 -24.83
N SER A 262 -32.31 -20.01 -25.07
CA SER A 262 -31.34 -21.05 -25.35
C SER A 262 -31.10 -21.06 -26.87
N GLY A 263 -29.90 -20.69 -27.30
CA GLY A 263 -29.54 -20.70 -28.73
C GLY A 263 -28.06 -20.68 -29.03
N ALA A 264 -27.53 -21.82 -29.38
CA ALA A 264 -26.43 -22.14 -30.30
C ALA A 264 -25.29 -21.16 -30.52
N GLY A 265 -24.07 -21.56 -30.17
CA GLY A 265 -22.86 -21.44 -30.99
C GLY A 265 -22.54 -20.09 -31.60
N ALA A 266 -22.38 -19.04 -30.79
CA ALA A 266 -21.68 -17.84 -31.28
C ALA A 266 -20.17 -18.11 -31.19
N ALA A 267 -19.45 -18.03 -32.31
CA ALA A 267 -18.00 -18.07 -32.37
C ALA A 267 -17.45 -17.05 -31.37
N ALA A 268 -16.68 -17.49 -30.38
CA ALA A 268 -16.04 -16.62 -29.41
C ALA A 268 -15.19 -15.62 -30.18
N GLY A 269 -15.54 -14.35 -30.07
CA GLY A 269 -14.72 -13.25 -30.65
C GLY A 269 -13.30 -13.32 -30.10
N PRO A 270 -12.34 -12.65 -30.74
CA PRO A 270 -10.95 -12.71 -30.33
C PRO A 270 -10.83 -12.32 -28.86
N GLN A 271 -10.12 -13.14 -28.09
CA GLN A 271 -9.93 -12.96 -26.64
C GLN A 271 -9.27 -11.58 -26.38
N PRO A 272 -9.77 -10.78 -25.43
CA PRO A 272 -9.19 -9.48 -25.09
C PRO A 272 -7.78 -9.67 -24.52
N PHE A 273 -6.88 -8.75 -24.83
CA PHE A 273 -5.58 -8.60 -24.18
C PHE A 273 -5.68 -7.50 -23.12
N ARG A 274 -5.58 -7.87 -21.85
CA ARG A 274 -5.83 -7.01 -20.70
C ARG A 274 -4.53 -6.56 -20.04
N LEU A 275 -4.19 -5.29 -20.20
CA LEU A 275 -3.15 -4.61 -19.44
C LEU A 275 -3.82 -3.92 -18.24
N VAL A 276 -3.58 -4.42 -17.03
CA VAL A 276 -4.34 -4.00 -15.83
C VAL A 276 -3.44 -3.29 -14.83
N HIS A 277 -3.88 -2.12 -14.36
CA HIS A 277 -3.30 -1.44 -13.20
C HIS A 277 -4.35 -1.31 -12.10
N THR A 278 -3.95 -1.55 -10.84
CA THR A 278 -4.81 -1.36 -9.68
C THR A 278 -4.19 -0.44 -8.63
N GLY A 279 -5.01 0.41 -8.00
CA GLY A 279 -4.60 1.30 -6.91
C GLY A 279 -4.28 2.74 -7.33
N LEU A 280 -3.36 3.39 -6.63
CA LEU A 280 -2.94 4.75 -6.94
C LEU A 280 -2.00 4.77 -8.17
N PHE A 281 -2.35 5.61 -9.16
CA PHE A 281 -1.50 5.89 -10.31
C PHE A 281 -1.26 7.40 -10.38
N ALA A 282 -0.10 7.83 -9.91
CA ALA A 282 0.26 9.24 -9.82
C ALA A 282 0.85 9.76 -11.14
N ALA A 283 0.69 11.06 -11.41
CA ALA A 283 1.12 11.70 -12.67
C ALA A 283 2.62 11.55 -12.94
N ASP A 284 3.46 11.57 -11.93
CA ASP A 284 4.92 11.43 -12.01
C ASP A 284 5.41 9.98 -12.25
N GLY A 285 4.49 9.01 -12.20
CA GLY A 285 4.73 7.62 -12.65
C GLY A 285 4.21 7.32 -14.05
N ASN A 286 3.84 8.35 -14.83
CA ASN A 286 3.24 8.17 -16.17
C ASN A 286 4.23 7.58 -17.18
N PRO A 287 4.04 6.35 -17.67
CA PRO A 287 4.96 5.68 -18.58
C PRO A 287 4.68 6.09 -20.04
N LEU A 288 5.04 7.31 -20.41
CA LEU A 288 4.72 7.86 -21.73
C LEU A 288 5.22 6.98 -22.88
N LYS A 289 6.40 6.35 -22.71
CA LYS A 289 6.98 5.46 -23.73
C LYS A 289 6.19 4.18 -23.93
N LEU A 290 5.57 3.65 -22.86
CA LEU A 290 4.65 2.51 -22.98
C LEU A 290 3.42 2.89 -23.83
N TRP A 291 2.86 4.08 -23.58
CA TRP A 291 1.71 4.53 -24.37
C TRP A 291 2.10 4.80 -25.83
N ASP A 292 3.31 5.34 -26.12
CA ASP A 292 3.84 5.50 -27.47
C ASP A 292 3.96 4.13 -28.15
N ALA A 293 4.56 3.15 -27.47
CA ALA A 293 4.75 1.80 -27.97
C ALA A 293 3.44 1.09 -28.31
N LEU A 294 2.45 1.16 -27.39
CA LEU A 294 1.12 0.57 -27.63
C LEU A 294 0.38 1.25 -28.79
N ALA A 295 0.48 2.57 -28.94
CA ALA A 295 -0.14 3.30 -30.05
C ALA A 295 0.44 2.89 -31.40
N GLU A 296 1.78 2.78 -31.52
CA GLU A 296 2.45 2.32 -32.74
C GLU A 296 2.07 0.87 -33.09
N ARG A 297 2.02 0.00 -32.08
CA ARG A 297 1.57 -1.38 -32.29
C ARG A 297 0.12 -1.44 -32.75
N CYS A 298 -0.79 -0.69 -32.13
CA CYS A 298 -2.19 -0.62 -32.56
C CYS A 298 -2.36 -0.07 -33.98
N ALA A 299 -1.45 0.82 -34.43
CA ALA A 299 -1.46 1.35 -35.78
C ALA A 299 -0.99 0.30 -36.81
N SER A 300 0.01 -0.53 -36.44
CA SER A 300 0.57 -1.56 -37.32
C SER A 300 -0.20 -2.89 -37.28
N ASP A 301 -0.89 -3.19 -36.17
CA ASP A 301 -1.66 -4.43 -35.98
C ASP A 301 -3.11 -4.13 -35.54
N PRO A 302 -4.05 -4.01 -36.49
CA PRO A 302 -5.46 -3.79 -36.20
C PRO A 302 -6.08 -4.90 -35.32
N ALA A 303 -5.64 -6.15 -35.44
CA ALA A 303 -6.15 -7.28 -34.64
C ALA A 303 -5.73 -7.14 -33.18
N PHE A 304 -4.52 -6.67 -32.92
CA PHE A 304 -4.08 -6.34 -31.56
C PHE A 304 -4.86 -5.14 -31.01
N ARG A 305 -5.01 -4.06 -31.78
CA ARG A 305 -5.78 -2.89 -31.39
C ARG A 305 -7.19 -3.24 -30.93
N ASP A 306 -7.89 -4.10 -31.70
CA ASP A 306 -9.28 -4.47 -31.42
C ASP A 306 -9.41 -5.35 -30.15
N ARG A 307 -8.33 -5.99 -29.70
CA ARG A 307 -8.27 -6.81 -28.48
C ARG A 307 -7.74 -6.06 -27.27
N LEU A 308 -6.90 -5.04 -27.44
CA LEU A 308 -6.24 -4.34 -26.34
C LEU A 308 -7.26 -3.67 -25.41
N GLN A 309 -7.13 -3.93 -24.13
CA GLN A 309 -7.85 -3.26 -23.03
C GLN A 309 -6.86 -2.72 -22.01
N ILE A 310 -6.73 -1.42 -21.89
CA ILE A 310 -5.96 -0.74 -20.84
C ILE A 310 -6.94 -0.48 -19.70
N ARG A 311 -6.86 -1.29 -18.63
CA ARG A 311 -7.83 -1.29 -17.54
C ARG A 311 -7.20 -0.66 -16.29
N LEU A 312 -7.78 0.46 -15.86
CA LEU A 312 -7.25 1.24 -14.73
C LEU A 312 -8.28 1.25 -13.61
N ALA A 313 -7.93 0.60 -12.48
CA ALA A 313 -8.76 0.57 -11.28
C ALA A 313 -8.10 1.35 -10.14
N GLY A 314 -8.88 2.16 -9.42
CA GLY A 314 -8.42 2.96 -8.30
C GLY A 314 -8.34 4.47 -8.59
N LYS A 315 -7.49 5.17 -7.86
CA LYS A 315 -7.29 6.62 -8.04
C LYS A 315 -6.20 6.87 -9.08
N VAL A 316 -6.63 7.14 -10.30
CA VAL A 316 -5.74 7.44 -11.43
C VAL A 316 -5.69 8.96 -11.65
N ASP A 317 -4.49 9.51 -11.80
CA ASP A 317 -4.31 10.93 -12.13
C ASP A 317 -4.79 11.19 -13.56
N ARG A 318 -5.46 12.33 -13.78
CA ARG A 318 -5.99 12.70 -15.07
C ARG A 318 -4.92 12.79 -16.15
N ALA A 319 -3.70 13.19 -15.79
CA ALA A 319 -2.58 13.26 -16.75
C ALA A 319 -2.27 11.90 -17.40
N ILE A 320 -2.57 10.78 -16.74
CA ILE A 320 -2.40 9.43 -17.29
C ILE A 320 -3.44 9.18 -18.39
N THR A 321 -4.71 9.37 -18.06
CA THR A 321 -5.81 9.10 -19.00
C THR A 321 -5.80 10.06 -20.19
N ASP A 322 -5.41 11.33 -19.97
CA ASP A 322 -5.24 12.30 -21.04
C ASP A 322 -4.06 11.91 -21.97
N ALA A 323 -2.94 11.40 -21.43
CA ALA A 323 -1.81 10.93 -22.22
C ALA A 323 -2.15 9.71 -23.07
N ILE A 324 -2.96 8.77 -22.56
CA ILE A 324 -3.45 7.61 -23.32
C ILE A 324 -4.37 8.05 -24.46
N ARG A 325 -5.33 8.94 -24.17
CA ARG A 325 -6.26 9.46 -25.19
C ARG A 325 -5.57 10.26 -26.28
N ALA A 326 -4.59 11.09 -25.90
CA ALA A 326 -3.81 11.89 -26.85
C ALA A 326 -3.04 11.06 -27.89
N ARG A 327 -2.80 9.76 -27.58
CA ARG A 327 -2.14 8.80 -28.46
C ARG A 327 -3.10 7.91 -29.28
N GLY A 328 -4.37 8.25 -29.31
CA GLY A 328 -5.37 7.50 -30.05
C GLY A 328 -5.84 6.20 -29.37
N LEU A 329 -5.40 5.93 -28.14
CA LEU A 329 -5.76 4.72 -27.38
C LEU A 329 -7.05 4.88 -26.54
N GLY A 330 -7.83 5.94 -26.78
CA GLY A 330 -9.03 6.23 -26.00
C GLY A 330 -10.10 5.15 -26.07
N ALA A 331 -10.23 4.46 -27.22
CA ALA A 331 -11.17 3.34 -27.38
C ALA A 331 -10.75 2.09 -26.59
N ASN A 332 -9.46 1.95 -26.32
CA ASN A 332 -8.87 0.83 -25.57
C ASN A 332 -8.84 1.09 -24.05
N LEU A 333 -9.09 2.33 -23.60
CA LEU A 333 -9.01 2.73 -22.21
C LEU A 333 -10.32 2.41 -21.47
N ILE A 334 -10.21 1.66 -20.38
CA ILE A 334 -11.32 1.31 -19.48
C ILE A 334 -10.99 1.83 -18.07
N GLU A 335 -11.66 2.90 -17.65
CA GLU A 335 -11.55 3.48 -16.34
C GLU A 335 -12.56 2.81 -15.41
N LEU A 336 -12.10 2.00 -14.46
CA LEU A 336 -12.94 1.22 -13.54
C LEU A 336 -13.28 1.99 -12.26
N GLY A 337 -12.55 3.09 -11.98
CA GLY A 337 -12.70 3.82 -10.72
C GLY A 337 -12.29 3.00 -9.50
N TYR A 338 -12.79 3.36 -8.34
CA TYR A 338 -12.54 2.60 -7.12
C TYR A 338 -13.32 1.28 -7.14
N LEU A 339 -12.60 0.17 -6.91
CA LEU A 339 -13.19 -1.16 -6.79
C LEU A 339 -13.03 -1.68 -5.34
N PRO A 340 -14.01 -2.41 -4.80
CA PRO A 340 -13.85 -3.23 -3.60
C PRO A 340 -12.69 -4.23 -3.77
N HIS A 341 -12.08 -4.65 -2.65
CA HIS A 341 -10.88 -5.51 -2.67
C HIS A 341 -11.09 -6.80 -3.49
N GLU A 342 -12.19 -7.50 -3.29
CA GLU A 342 -12.53 -8.73 -4.03
C GLU A 342 -12.60 -8.50 -5.56
N GLN A 343 -13.20 -7.39 -5.99
CA GLN A 343 -13.26 -7.05 -7.42
C GLN A 343 -11.86 -6.66 -7.96
N THR A 344 -11.05 -6.00 -7.15
CA THR A 344 -9.67 -5.68 -7.48
C THR A 344 -8.85 -6.95 -7.73
N VAL A 345 -8.97 -7.95 -6.85
CA VAL A 345 -8.32 -9.26 -7.01
C VAL A 345 -8.80 -9.97 -8.29
N ARG A 346 -10.10 -9.91 -8.59
CA ARG A 346 -10.63 -10.49 -9.84
C ARG A 346 -10.03 -9.83 -11.09
N GLU A 347 -9.92 -8.50 -11.11
CA GLU A 347 -9.27 -7.77 -12.21
C GLU A 347 -7.79 -8.15 -12.33
N GLN A 348 -7.05 -8.26 -11.22
CA GLN A 348 -5.65 -8.68 -11.22
C GLN A 348 -5.50 -10.11 -11.79
N ARG A 349 -6.34 -11.06 -11.38
CA ARG A 349 -6.30 -12.45 -11.87
C ARG A 349 -6.73 -12.59 -13.33
N ALA A 350 -7.59 -11.70 -13.83
CA ALA A 350 -8.05 -11.69 -15.20
C ALA A 350 -7.10 -10.97 -16.17
N ALA A 351 -6.03 -10.37 -15.68
CA ALA A 351 -5.04 -9.67 -16.49
C ALA A 351 -4.23 -10.66 -17.34
N ASP A 352 -3.84 -10.25 -18.54
CA ASP A 352 -2.77 -10.89 -19.29
C ASP A 352 -1.42 -10.34 -18.79
N ILE A 353 -1.35 -9.02 -18.50
CA ILE A 353 -0.20 -8.37 -17.89
C ILE A 353 -0.66 -7.38 -16.82
N LEU A 354 0.00 -7.37 -15.67
CA LEU A 354 -0.18 -6.40 -14.61
C LEU A 354 0.84 -5.27 -14.74
N LEU A 355 0.38 -4.03 -14.78
CA LEU A 355 1.22 -2.84 -14.92
C LEU A 355 1.56 -2.26 -13.54
N LEU A 356 2.85 -2.22 -13.21
CA LEU A 356 3.40 -1.68 -11.97
C LEU A 356 4.24 -0.41 -12.23
N PRO A 357 3.64 0.76 -12.40
CA PRO A 357 4.39 2.01 -12.55
C PRO A 357 4.83 2.52 -11.18
N LEU A 358 6.11 2.84 -11.05
CA LEU A 358 6.68 3.55 -9.92
C LEU A 358 6.83 5.04 -10.25
N ARG A 359 7.11 5.84 -9.24
CA ARG A 359 7.42 7.25 -9.42
C ARG A 359 8.87 7.43 -9.84
N GLN A 360 9.14 8.55 -10.53
CA GLN A 360 10.48 8.82 -11.10
C GLN A 360 11.50 9.34 -10.06
N GLU A 361 11.05 9.73 -8.85
CA GLU A 361 11.98 10.20 -7.84
C GLU A 361 12.98 9.09 -7.43
N PRO A 362 14.28 9.41 -7.32
CA PRO A 362 15.32 8.43 -7.01
C PRO A 362 15.08 7.64 -5.73
N GLU A 363 14.43 8.27 -4.75
CA GLU A 363 14.08 7.63 -3.48
C GLU A 363 13.13 6.44 -3.65
N TYR A 364 12.41 6.37 -4.80
CA TYR A 364 11.53 5.24 -5.11
C TYR A 364 12.27 3.95 -5.45
N ALA A 365 13.56 3.99 -5.75
CA ALA A 365 14.39 2.78 -5.85
C ALA A 365 14.34 1.92 -4.57
N LYS A 366 14.16 2.56 -3.41
CA LYS A 366 14.08 1.88 -2.10
C LYS A 366 12.67 1.43 -1.72
N VAL A 367 11.64 1.82 -2.48
CA VAL A 367 10.24 1.56 -2.13
C VAL A 367 9.77 0.20 -2.62
N LEU A 368 9.13 -0.56 -1.73
CA LEU A 368 8.35 -1.76 -2.07
C LEU A 368 6.87 -1.44 -1.95
N PRO A 369 6.17 -1.15 -3.05
CA PRO A 369 4.73 -0.88 -3.00
C PRO A 369 3.97 -2.15 -2.62
N GLY A 370 2.99 -2.02 -1.71
CA GLY A 370 2.22 -3.17 -1.22
C GLY A 370 1.54 -3.99 -2.33
N LYS A 371 1.11 -3.32 -3.42
CA LYS A 371 0.46 -3.96 -4.57
C LYS A 371 1.34 -4.99 -5.31
N ILE A 372 2.68 -4.90 -5.22
CA ILE A 372 3.56 -5.89 -5.86
C ILE A 372 3.25 -7.30 -5.33
N PHE A 373 2.99 -7.44 -4.04
CA PHE A 373 2.71 -8.74 -3.43
C PHE A 373 1.34 -9.29 -3.84
N GLU A 374 0.33 -8.42 -4.03
CA GLU A 374 -0.96 -8.83 -4.60
C GLU A 374 -0.79 -9.29 -6.07
N TYR A 375 0.08 -8.61 -6.83
CA TYR A 375 0.39 -8.99 -8.21
C TYR A 375 1.12 -10.34 -8.28
N LEU A 376 2.04 -10.61 -7.35
CA LEU A 376 2.65 -11.93 -7.21
C LEU A 376 1.59 -13.00 -6.92
N ALA A 377 0.65 -12.72 -6.02
CA ALA A 377 -0.43 -13.65 -5.66
C ALA A 377 -1.41 -13.90 -6.82
N ALA A 378 -1.63 -12.91 -7.68
CA ALA A 378 -2.44 -13.07 -8.89
C ALA A 378 -1.79 -14.00 -9.93
N ARG A 379 -0.46 -14.28 -9.79
CA ARG A 379 0.34 -15.15 -10.67
C ARG A 379 0.22 -14.77 -12.15
N ARG A 380 0.22 -13.45 -12.42
CA ARG A 380 0.24 -12.88 -13.75
C ARG A 380 1.55 -12.15 -14.00
N PRO A 381 2.06 -12.11 -15.23
CA PRO A 381 3.26 -11.37 -15.56
C PRO A 381 3.13 -9.92 -15.16
N VAL A 382 4.18 -9.35 -14.56
CA VAL A 382 4.21 -7.96 -14.10
C VAL A 382 5.17 -7.15 -14.96
N LEU A 383 4.63 -6.19 -15.69
CA LEU A 383 5.38 -5.17 -16.39
C LEU A 383 5.64 -4.01 -15.42
N GLY A 384 6.84 -3.93 -14.88
CA GLY A 384 7.28 -2.84 -14.03
C GLY A 384 7.83 -1.67 -14.83
N ILE A 385 7.53 -0.44 -14.41
CA ILE A 385 8.17 0.77 -14.92
C ILE A 385 8.80 1.50 -13.74
N GLY A 386 10.12 1.59 -13.72
CA GLY A 386 10.86 2.13 -12.57
C GLY A 386 12.37 1.87 -12.68
N GLN A 387 13.08 2.07 -11.58
CA GLN A 387 14.51 1.78 -11.52
C GLN A 387 14.76 0.27 -11.62
N GLU A 388 15.55 -0.15 -12.60
CA GLU A 388 15.84 -1.55 -12.92
C GLU A 388 16.67 -2.27 -11.82
N ASP A 389 17.38 -1.51 -11.00
CA ASP A 389 18.16 -1.98 -9.85
C ASP A 389 17.45 -1.74 -8.49
N GLY A 390 16.21 -1.26 -8.52
CA GLY A 390 15.42 -0.95 -7.33
C GLY A 390 14.91 -2.18 -6.57
N ALA A 391 14.43 -1.95 -5.35
CA ALA A 391 13.90 -3.00 -4.48
C ALA A 391 12.72 -3.78 -5.11
N ALA A 392 11.84 -3.09 -5.84
CA ALA A 392 10.73 -3.73 -6.54
C ALA A 392 11.21 -4.62 -7.70
N ALA A 393 12.22 -4.18 -8.46
CA ALA A 393 12.83 -4.97 -9.52
C ALA A 393 13.45 -6.27 -8.96
N ALA A 394 14.12 -6.18 -7.81
CA ALA A 394 14.70 -7.36 -7.15
C ALA A 394 13.62 -8.39 -6.78
N VAL A 395 12.47 -7.94 -6.25
CA VAL A 395 11.34 -8.82 -5.89
C VAL A 395 10.74 -9.50 -7.13
N LEU A 396 10.55 -8.76 -8.23
CA LEU A 396 10.02 -9.34 -9.49
C LEU A 396 10.95 -10.42 -10.05
N ARG A 397 12.26 -10.16 -10.08
CA ARG A 397 13.27 -11.14 -10.55
C ARG A 397 13.34 -12.37 -9.65
N ASP A 398 13.35 -12.18 -8.33
CA ASP A 398 13.40 -13.26 -7.34
C ASP A 398 12.20 -14.20 -7.42
N ALA A 399 11.04 -13.68 -7.76
CA ALA A 399 9.80 -14.45 -7.94
C ALA A 399 9.60 -14.96 -9.38
N GLY A 400 10.45 -14.61 -10.33
CA GLY A 400 10.22 -14.88 -11.75
C GLY A 400 8.89 -14.31 -12.26
N ALA A 401 8.40 -13.22 -11.61
CA ALA A 401 7.05 -12.71 -11.83
C ALA A 401 6.96 -11.65 -12.93
N GLY A 402 8.09 -11.19 -13.44
CA GLY A 402 8.13 -10.13 -14.45
C GLY A 402 9.43 -9.34 -14.40
N GLU A 403 9.42 -8.19 -15.02
CA GLU A 403 10.62 -7.37 -15.20
C GLU A 403 10.31 -5.89 -14.96
N MET A 404 11.32 -5.14 -14.52
CA MET A 404 11.28 -3.70 -14.33
C MET A 404 12.10 -3.03 -15.43
N PHE A 405 11.49 -2.06 -16.11
CA PHE A 405 12.12 -1.27 -17.17
C PHE A 405 12.18 0.19 -16.77
N ASP A 406 13.25 0.88 -17.18
CA ASP A 406 13.32 2.33 -17.09
C ASP A 406 12.26 2.99 -17.98
N TRP A 407 11.91 4.23 -17.66
CA TRP A 407 10.84 4.98 -18.36
C TRP A 407 11.10 5.22 -19.85
N ASP A 408 12.35 5.13 -20.30
CA ASP A 408 12.77 5.39 -21.68
C ASP A 408 12.89 4.13 -22.56
N LYS A 409 12.67 2.94 -22.01
CA LYS A 409 12.88 1.63 -22.64
C LYS A 409 11.70 1.18 -23.51
N LYS A 410 11.45 1.86 -24.64
CA LYS A 410 10.27 1.62 -25.48
C LYS A 410 10.24 0.23 -26.13
N ASP A 411 11.35 -0.18 -26.77
CA ASP A 411 11.40 -1.43 -27.54
C ASP A 411 11.37 -2.65 -26.64
N GLU A 412 12.01 -2.59 -25.49
CA GLU A 412 12.00 -3.63 -24.48
C GLU A 412 10.61 -3.81 -23.88
N LEU A 413 9.85 -2.73 -23.69
CA LEU A 413 8.46 -2.78 -23.23
C LEU A 413 7.57 -3.55 -24.21
N LEU A 414 7.71 -3.33 -25.52
CA LEU A 414 6.99 -4.09 -26.54
C LEU A 414 7.40 -5.55 -26.56
N ALA A 415 8.71 -5.83 -26.52
CA ALA A 415 9.23 -7.19 -26.48
C ALA A 415 8.68 -7.97 -25.27
N PHE A 416 8.55 -7.33 -24.10
CA PHE A 416 7.95 -7.95 -22.92
C PHE A 416 6.47 -8.33 -23.14
N LEU A 417 5.69 -7.50 -23.84
CA LEU A 417 4.26 -7.80 -24.08
C LEU A 417 4.07 -9.06 -24.96
N ASP A 418 5.05 -9.41 -25.77
CA ASP A 418 5.00 -10.55 -26.70
C ASP A 418 5.75 -11.79 -26.20
N ALA A 419 6.57 -11.62 -25.17
CA ALA A 419 7.38 -12.71 -24.63
C ALA A 419 6.53 -13.77 -23.92
N PRO A 420 6.91 -15.05 -23.97
CA PRO A 420 6.38 -16.04 -23.06
C PRO A 420 6.87 -15.75 -21.65
N HIS A 421 5.97 -15.76 -20.67
CA HIS A 421 6.30 -15.50 -19.29
C HIS A 421 6.33 -16.82 -18.49
N PRO A 422 7.39 -17.09 -17.73
CA PRO A 422 7.45 -18.25 -16.86
C PRO A 422 6.42 -18.10 -15.71
N PRO A 423 5.99 -19.22 -15.11
CA PRO A 423 5.10 -19.16 -13.95
C PRO A 423 5.81 -18.49 -12.76
N THR A 424 5.11 -17.62 -12.06
CA THR A 424 5.57 -17.01 -10.81
C THR A 424 5.82 -18.08 -9.75
N THR A 425 6.99 -18.08 -9.12
CA THR A 425 7.44 -19.08 -8.14
C THR A 425 8.03 -18.42 -6.88
N GLY A 426 8.20 -19.20 -5.80
CA GLY A 426 8.89 -18.74 -4.59
C GLY A 426 8.19 -17.59 -3.85
N ILE A 427 6.88 -17.42 -4.05
CA ILE A 427 6.10 -16.34 -3.45
C ILE A 427 5.58 -16.68 -2.05
N GLU A 428 5.68 -17.92 -1.62
CA GLU A 428 5.16 -18.43 -0.34
C GLU A 428 5.75 -17.68 0.86
N LYS A 429 7.00 -17.22 0.74
CA LYS A 429 7.70 -16.39 1.75
C LYS A 429 7.06 -15.01 1.95
N TYR A 430 6.25 -14.56 1.00
CA TYR A 430 5.52 -13.29 1.06
C TYR A 430 4.07 -13.44 1.52
N THR A 431 3.63 -14.66 1.89
CA THR A 431 2.31 -14.84 2.48
C THR A 431 2.23 -14.20 3.87
N ARG A 432 1.07 -13.68 4.24
CA ARG A 432 0.88 -13.08 5.58
C ARG A 432 1.13 -14.08 6.69
N ARG A 433 0.83 -15.36 6.46
CA ARG A 433 1.11 -16.45 7.40
C ARG A 433 2.63 -16.62 7.60
N ALA A 434 3.41 -16.72 6.52
CA ALA A 434 4.85 -16.86 6.59
C ALA A 434 5.52 -15.63 7.25
N LEU A 435 5.06 -14.42 6.91
CA LEU A 435 5.56 -13.18 7.51
C LEU A 435 5.17 -13.06 8.99
N THR A 436 4.01 -13.60 9.41
CA THR A 436 3.65 -13.69 10.84
C THR A 436 4.59 -14.63 11.57
N ALA A 437 4.95 -15.79 10.98
CA ALA A 437 5.93 -16.70 11.57
C ALA A 437 7.31 -16.03 11.77
N GLN A 438 7.73 -15.16 10.82
CA GLN A 438 8.95 -14.35 10.99
C GLN A 438 8.79 -13.31 12.13
N LEU A 439 7.64 -12.66 12.25
CA LEU A 439 7.36 -11.73 13.34
C LEU A 439 7.44 -12.42 14.71
N ILE A 440 6.92 -13.63 14.82
CA ILE A 440 6.97 -14.40 16.07
C ILE A 440 8.41 -14.65 16.56
N GLN A 441 9.37 -14.83 15.65
CA GLN A 441 10.78 -15.08 16.00
C GLN A 441 11.46 -13.89 16.71
N ILE A 442 10.91 -12.70 16.59
CA ILE A 442 11.45 -11.49 17.23
C ILE A 442 10.63 -11.04 18.44
N LEU A 443 9.56 -11.75 18.77
CA LEU A 443 8.80 -11.55 19.99
C LEU A 443 9.45 -12.31 21.17
N PRO A 444 9.34 -11.80 22.44
CA PRO A 444 9.95 -12.43 23.61
C PRO A 444 9.34 -13.77 24.00
#